data_4d3cdc3b6044256e44fd03ca26426c1a
#
_entry.id   4d3cdc3b6044256e44fd03ca26426c1a
#
_cell.length_a   1.000
_cell.length_b   1.000
_cell.length_c   1.000
_cell.angle_alpha   90.00
_cell.angle_beta   90.00
_cell.angle_gamma   90.00
#
_symmetry.space_group_name_H-M   'P 1'
#
loop_
_entity.id
_entity.type
_entity.pdbx_description
1 polymer ?
#
loop_
_entity_poly.entity_id
_entity_poly.type
_entity_poly.pdbx_seq_one_letter_code
_entity_poly.pdbx_strand_id
1 'polypeptide(L)'
;MNDRQFEAVTTVEGPVLVLAGAGSGKTTVLVNRIANLVKFGNAYNSDYCPNLPDDLIKTGEDYINGVTDFVPNGVFSVYPVNPWNILAITFTNKAANELKERISLKLTDGGEDIWAGTFHSVCGKILRRYGDRLGYTSHFTIYDTDDQRRLM
;
A
#
# COMPACT_ATOMS: atom_id res chain seq x y z
N MET A 1 -14.69 -8.93 -5.33
CA MET A 1 -13.43 -9.48 -5.91
C MET A 1 -13.70 -10.90 -6.39
N ASN A 2 -13.02 -11.32 -7.47
CA ASN A 2 -13.01 -12.74 -7.87
C ASN A 2 -11.89 -13.50 -7.12
N ASP A 3 -11.87 -14.84 -7.25
CA ASP A 3 -10.92 -15.70 -6.51
C ASP A 3 -9.45 -15.34 -6.73
N ARG A 4 -9.06 -15.01 -7.97
CA ARG A 4 -7.69 -14.61 -8.31
C ARG A 4 -7.30 -13.25 -7.74
N GLN A 5 -8.25 -12.33 -7.69
CA GLN A 5 -8.05 -11.03 -7.04
C GLN A 5 -7.93 -11.20 -5.52
N PHE A 6 -8.74 -12.08 -4.95
CA PHE A 6 -8.71 -12.40 -3.54
C PHE A 6 -7.38 -13.06 -3.15
N GLU A 7 -6.93 -14.05 -3.91
CA GLU A 7 -5.63 -14.69 -3.77
C GLU A 7 -4.48 -13.66 -3.79
N ALA A 8 -4.49 -12.73 -4.75
CA ALA A 8 -3.48 -11.68 -4.84
C ALA A 8 -3.51 -10.71 -3.64
N VAL A 9 -4.66 -10.49 -3.00
CA VAL A 9 -4.79 -9.65 -1.81
C VAL A 9 -4.27 -10.35 -0.57
N THR A 10 -4.56 -11.64 -0.39
CA THR A 10 -4.27 -12.41 0.82
C THR A 10 -2.91 -13.10 0.83
N THR A 11 -2.24 -13.24 -0.33
CA THR A 11 -0.84 -13.70 -0.39
C THR A 11 0.09 -12.57 0.05
N VAL A 12 0.37 -12.47 1.34
CA VAL A 12 1.11 -11.34 1.92
C VAL A 12 2.61 -11.52 1.90
N GLU A 13 3.11 -12.75 1.86
CA GLU A 13 4.53 -13.08 1.88
C GLU A 13 5.07 -13.43 0.50
N GLY A 14 6.35 -13.09 0.28
CA GLY A 14 7.06 -13.38 -0.95
C GLY A 14 6.67 -12.48 -2.13
N PRO A 15 7.32 -12.66 -3.28
CA PRO A 15 7.04 -11.91 -4.50
C PRO A 15 5.73 -12.39 -5.14
N VAL A 16 4.84 -11.46 -5.47
CA VAL A 16 3.57 -11.73 -6.18
C VAL A 16 3.54 -10.98 -7.49
N LEU A 17 3.39 -11.71 -8.60
CA LEU A 17 3.21 -11.15 -9.94
C LEU A 17 1.75 -11.29 -10.37
N VAL A 18 1.08 -10.17 -10.62
CA VAL A 18 -0.31 -10.15 -11.11
C VAL A 18 -0.33 -9.73 -12.59
N LEU A 19 -0.61 -10.68 -13.47
CA LEU A 19 -0.81 -10.44 -14.89
C LEU A 19 -2.28 -10.14 -15.16
N ALA A 20 -2.58 -8.92 -15.59
CA ALA A 20 -3.96 -8.47 -15.74
C ALA A 20 -4.11 -7.43 -16.86
N GLY A 21 -5.13 -7.59 -17.70
CA GLY A 21 -5.46 -6.69 -18.81
C GLY A 21 -5.99 -5.32 -18.34
N ALA A 22 -6.23 -4.42 -19.28
CA ALA A 22 -6.89 -3.14 -18.99
C ALA A 22 -8.29 -3.38 -18.44
N GLY A 23 -8.73 -2.59 -17.46
CA GLY A 23 -10.08 -2.73 -16.87
C GLY A 23 -10.26 -3.92 -15.89
N SER A 24 -9.27 -4.76 -15.68
CA SER A 24 -9.35 -5.95 -14.82
C SER A 24 -9.37 -5.66 -13.31
N GLY A 25 -9.36 -4.39 -12.90
CA GLY A 25 -9.38 -4.01 -11.48
C GLY A 25 -8.03 -4.06 -10.77
N LYS A 26 -6.89 -3.99 -11.51
CA LYS A 26 -5.52 -4.00 -10.92
C LYS A 26 -5.35 -3.02 -9.75
N THR A 27 -5.79 -1.77 -9.94
CA THR A 27 -5.69 -0.75 -8.89
C THR A 27 -6.53 -1.12 -7.67
N THR A 28 -7.72 -1.70 -7.87
CA THR A 28 -8.57 -2.18 -6.79
C THR A 28 -7.90 -3.30 -5.99
N VAL A 29 -7.27 -4.25 -6.69
CA VAL A 29 -6.49 -5.33 -6.03
C VAL A 29 -5.34 -4.74 -5.22
N LEU A 30 -4.59 -3.79 -5.79
CA LEU A 30 -3.47 -3.14 -5.09
C LEU A 30 -3.92 -2.39 -3.84
N VAL A 31 -4.99 -1.60 -3.93
CA VAL A 31 -5.56 -0.87 -2.78
C VAL A 31 -6.05 -1.83 -1.70
N ASN A 32 -6.76 -2.90 -2.09
CA ASN A 32 -7.24 -3.89 -1.12
C ASN A 32 -6.08 -4.69 -0.49
N ARG A 33 -5.01 -5.00 -1.26
CA ARG A 33 -3.81 -5.64 -0.72
C ARG A 33 -3.12 -4.76 0.32
N ILE A 34 -2.96 -3.46 0.02
CA ILE A 34 -2.39 -2.50 0.97
C ILE A 34 -3.26 -2.43 2.24
N ALA A 35 -4.57 -2.32 2.09
CA ALA A 35 -5.49 -2.29 3.22
C ALA A 35 -5.43 -3.59 4.05
N ASN A 36 -5.34 -4.75 3.40
CA ASN A 36 -5.17 -6.03 4.08
C ASN A 36 -3.86 -6.09 4.88
N LEU A 37 -2.74 -5.67 4.28
CA LEU A 37 -1.44 -5.63 4.96
C LEU A 37 -1.45 -4.76 6.21
N VAL A 38 -2.10 -3.58 6.15
CA VAL A 38 -2.17 -2.64 7.26
C VAL A 38 -3.15 -3.09 8.34
N LYS A 39 -4.36 -3.53 7.95
CA LYS A 39 -5.44 -3.87 8.90
C LYS A 39 -5.29 -5.25 9.51
N PHE A 40 -4.91 -6.24 8.72
CA PHE A 40 -4.97 -7.65 9.08
C PHE A 40 -3.61 -8.35 9.01
N GLY A 41 -2.65 -7.83 8.21
CA GLY A 41 -1.35 -8.50 8.00
C GLY A 41 -1.54 -9.89 7.40
N ASN A 42 -0.98 -10.90 8.06
CA ASN A 42 -1.06 -12.31 7.64
C ASN A 42 -2.19 -13.10 8.32
N ALA A 43 -3.21 -12.42 8.86
CA ALA A 43 -4.27 -13.09 9.62
C ALA A 43 -5.01 -14.17 8.80
N TYR A 44 -5.21 -13.95 7.49
CA TYR A 44 -5.89 -14.91 6.63
C TYR A 44 -5.16 -16.27 6.51
N ASN A 45 -3.83 -16.27 6.56
CA ASN A 45 -3.02 -17.49 6.43
C ASN A 45 -2.50 -17.99 7.79
N SER A 46 -3.01 -17.46 8.89
CA SER A 46 -2.58 -17.82 10.24
C SER A 46 -3.61 -18.69 10.94
N ASP A 47 -3.13 -19.73 11.62
CA ASP A 47 -3.96 -20.54 12.52
C ASP A 47 -4.10 -19.89 13.91
N TYR A 48 -3.51 -18.72 14.11
CA TYR A 48 -3.61 -17.99 15.37
C TYR A 48 -5.05 -17.47 15.58
N CYS A 49 -5.69 -17.96 16.64
CA CYS A 49 -7.01 -17.52 17.06
C CYS A 49 -6.89 -16.92 18.48
N PRO A 50 -6.91 -15.59 18.61
CA PRO A 50 -6.86 -14.96 19.93
C PRO A 50 -8.15 -15.25 20.71
N ASN A 51 -8.05 -15.36 22.02
CA ASN A 51 -9.22 -15.41 22.89
C ASN A 51 -9.77 -13.99 23.04
N LEU A 52 -10.84 -13.67 22.31
CA LEU A 52 -11.44 -12.34 22.27
C LEU A 52 -12.70 -12.27 23.16
N PRO A 53 -12.96 -11.14 23.81
CA PRO A 53 -14.24 -10.86 24.46
C PRO A 53 -15.41 -10.89 23.45
N ASP A 54 -16.61 -11.24 23.94
CA ASP A 54 -17.80 -11.41 23.08
C ASP A 54 -18.18 -10.15 22.29
N ASP A 55 -17.96 -8.96 22.84
CA ASP A 55 -18.18 -7.68 22.16
C ASP A 55 -17.27 -7.47 20.95
N LEU A 56 -16.01 -7.92 21.05
CA LEU A 56 -15.08 -7.87 19.92
C LEU A 56 -15.40 -8.94 18.87
N ILE A 57 -15.81 -10.14 19.29
CA ILE A 57 -16.29 -11.17 18.36
C ILE A 57 -17.48 -10.63 17.56
N LYS A 58 -18.46 -10.03 18.25
CA LYS A 58 -19.62 -9.40 17.59
C LYS A 58 -19.20 -8.30 16.62
N THR A 59 -18.23 -7.45 16.98
CA THR A 59 -17.72 -6.41 16.08
C THR A 59 -17.10 -7.01 14.82
N GLY A 60 -16.39 -8.13 14.93
CA GLY A 60 -15.84 -8.87 13.80
C GLY A 60 -16.94 -9.45 12.91
N GLU A 61 -17.97 -10.05 13.48
CA GLU A 61 -19.14 -10.57 12.76
C GLU A 61 -19.88 -9.45 12.03
N ASP A 62 -20.12 -8.31 12.67
CA ASP A 62 -20.75 -7.15 12.07
C ASP A 62 -19.95 -6.60 10.88
N TYR A 63 -18.61 -6.61 10.98
CA TYR A 63 -17.73 -6.23 9.86
C TYR A 63 -17.83 -7.22 8.68
N ILE A 64 -17.80 -8.53 8.95
CA ILE A 64 -17.92 -9.58 7.91
C ILE A 64 -19.27 -9.49 7.22
N ASN A 65 -20.34 -9.19 7.96
CA ASN A 65 -21.71 -9.06 7.44
C ASN A 65 -21.99 -7.69 6.80
N GLY A 66 -21.01 -6.78 6.77
CA GLY A 66 -21.17 -5.44 6.18
C GLY A 66 -22.07 -4.49 6.98
N VAL A 67 -22.29 -4.77 8.26
CA VAL A 67 -23.07 -3.91 9.17
C VAL A 67 -22.23 -2.70 9.58
N THR A 68 -20.91 -2.87 9.69
CA THR A 68 -19.94 -1.81 9.98
C THR A 68 -18.72 -1.89 9.08
N ASP A 69 -18.13 -0.74 8.74
CA ASP A 69 -16.82 -0.66 8.10
C ASP A 69 -15.68 -0.52 9.11
N PHE A 70 -16.02 -0.44 10.39
CA PHE A 70 -15.06 -0.27 11.47
C PHE A 70 -14.52 -1.60 11.96
N VAL A 71 -13.19 -1.68 12.07
CA VAL A 71 -12.46 -2.77 12.70
C VAL A 71 -11.45 -2.16 13.68
N PRO A 72 -11.46 -2.55 14.96
CA PRO A 72 -10.46 -2.09 15.91
C PRO A 72 -9.05 -2.45 15.46
N ASN A 73 -8.14 -1.47 15.46
CA ASN A 73 -6.77 -1.68 15.03
C ASN A 73 -6.07 -2.74 15.89
N GLY A 74 -5.41 -3.69 15.24
CA GLY A 74 -4.57 -4.69 15.90
C GLY A 74 -5.30 -5.90 16.48
N VAL A 75 -6.63 -5.85 16.65
CA VAL A 75 -7.39 -6.93 17.31
C VAL A 75 -7.49 -8.18 16.45
N PHE A 76 -7.74 -8.00 15.15
CA PHE A 76 -7.90 -9.11 14.20
C PHE A 76 -6.68 -9.23 13.27
N SER A 77 -5.50 -8.82 13.73
CA SER A 77 -4.30 -8.79 12.89
C SER A 77 -3.24 -9.79 13.35
N VAL A 78 -2.48 -10.29 12.38
CA VAL A 78 -1.28 -11.09 12.61
C VAL A 78 -0.15 -10.45 11.80
N TYR A 79 0.86 -9.90 12.49
CA TYR A 79 1.98 -9.18 11.87
C TYR A 79 1.53 -8.08 10.89
N PRO A 80 0.71 -7.11 11.32
CA PRO A 80 0.28 -6.01 10.46
C PRO A 80 1.48 -5.15 10.05
N VAL A 81 1.42 -4.62 8.82
CA VAL A 81 2.48 -3.75 8.29
C VAL A 81 2.16 -2.30 8.60
N ASN A 82 3.11 -1.60 9.18
CA ASN A 82 2.96 -0.17 9.38
C ASN A 82 2.91 0.59 8.03
N PRO A 83 2.00 1.56 7.86
CA PRO A 83 1.84 2.30 6.61
C PRO A 83 3.15 2.89 6.04
N TRP A 84 4.00 3.45 6.88
CA TRP A 84 5.29 4.03 6.47
C TRP A 84 6.33 3.00 5.96
N ASN A 85 6.10 1.70 6.15
CA ASN A 85 6.91 0.62 5.60
C ASN A 85 6.42 0.17 4.22
N ILE A 86 5.36 0.77 3.68
CA ILE A 86 4.79 0.43 2.38
C ILE A 86 5.24 1.46 1.35
N LEU A 87 5.81 0.94 0.25
CA LEU A 87 6.16 1.72 -0.92
C LEU A 87 5.29 1.30 -2.12
N ALA A 88 4.49 2.24 -2.63
CA ALA A 88 3.62 2.03 -3.78
C ALA A 88 4.05 2.93 -4.96
N ILE A 89 4.50 2.31 -6.04
CA ILE A 89 5.08 3.04 -7.18
C ILE A 89 4.15 2.93 -8.39
N THR A 90 3.97 4.06 -9.09
CA THR A 90 3.24 4.16 -10.36
C THR A 90 4.08 4.87 -11.42
N PHE A 91 3.62 4.84 -12.67
CA PHE A 91 4.32 5.53 -13.77
C PHE A 91 3.96 7.02 -13.89
N THR A 92 2.74 7.42 -13.54
CA THR A 92 2.25 8.79 -13.74
C THR A 92 1.80 9.44 -12.45
N ASN A 93 1.92 10.76 -12.37
CA ASN A 93 1.45 11.53 -11.22
C ASN A 93 -0.07 11.39 -11.03
N LYS A 94 -0.83 11.31 -12.13
CA LYS A 94 -2.28 11.08 -12.07
C LYS A 94 -2.60 9.76 -11.38
N ALA A 95 -1.95 8.66 -11.79
CA ALA A 95 -2.15 7.34 -11.17
C ALA A 95 -1.67 7.31 -9.71
N ALA A 96 -0.59 8.03 -9.38
CA ALA A 96 -0.10 8.14 -8.01
C ALA A 96 -1.11 8.87 -7.10
N ASN A 97 -1.71 9.96 -7.58
CA ASN A 97 -2.71 10.72 -6.83
C ASN A 97 -4.00 9.92 -6.65
N GLU A 98 -4.48 9.26 -7.72
CA GLU A 98 -5.64 8.36 -7.64
C GLU A 98 -5.41 7.20 -6.67
N LEU A 99 -4.20 6.62 -6.66
CA LEU A 99 -3.84 5.56 -5.73
C LEU A 99 -3.87 6.05 -4.28
N LYS A 100 -3.28 7.22 -4.00
CA LYS A 100 -3.30 7.84 -2.66
C LYS A 100 -4.71 8.08 -2.17
N GLU A 101 -5.56 8.70 -2.99
CA GLU A 101 -6.95 8.99 -2.66
C GLU A 101 -7.70 7.69 -2.32
N ARG A 102 -7.58 6.66 -3.14
CA ARG A 102 -8.23 5.37 -2.90
C ARG A 102 -7.72 4.66 -1.64
N ILE A 103 -6.43 4.78 -1.33
CA ILE A 103 -5.84 4.24 -0.09
C ILE A 103 -6.41 4.99 1.11
N SER A 104 -6.42 6.33 1.09
CA SER A 104 -6.94 7.14 2.20
C SER A 104 -8.42 6.90 2.45
N LEU A 105 -9.22 6.66 1.41
CA LEU A 105 -10.64 6.26 1.56
C LEU A 105 -10.79 4.86 2.18
N LYS A 106 -9.83 3.97 2.00
CA LYS A 106 -9.90 2.59 2.49
C LYS A 106 -9.29 2.41 3.89
N LEU A 107 -8.27 3.22 4.20
CA LEU A 107 -7.62 3.27 5.50
C LEU A 107 -8.10 4.54 6.21
N THR A 108 -8.85 4.38 7.29
CA THR A 108 -9.32 5.51 8.10
C THR A 108 -8.16 6.26 8.75
N ASP A 109 -7.07 5.56 9.08
CA ASP A 109 -5.88 6.12 9.71
C ASP A 109 -4.60 5.64 9.00
N GLY A 110 -3.62 6.54 8.87
CA GLY A 110 -2.28 6.22 8.36
C GLY A 110 -2.16 6.04 6.85
N GLY A 111 -3.23 6.22 6.07
CA GLY A 111 -3.16 6.10 4.61
C GLY A 111 -2.22 7.12 3.96
N GLU A 112 -2.03 8.27 4.56
CA GLU A 112 -1.11 9.34 4.15
C GLU A 112 0.37 9.04 4.42
N ASP A 113 0.66 8.16 5.37
CA ASP A 113 2.04 7.75 5.71
C ASP A 113 2.63 6.76 4.68
N ILE A 114 1.81 6.21 3.79
CA ILE A 114 2.25 5.31 2.74
C ILE A 114 3.07 6.08 1.69
N TRP A 115 4.25 5.57 1.37
CA TRP A 115 5.09 6.13 0.33
C TRP A 115 4.52 5.82 -1.06
N ALA A 116 3.48 6.55 -1.47
CA ALA A 116 2.90 6.41 -2.79
C ALA A 116 3.37 7.54 -3.72
N GLY A 117 3.85 7.19 -4.92
CA GLY A 117 4.36 8.18 -5.86
C GLY A 117 4.79 7.57 -7.19
N THR A 118 5.32 8.41 -8.08
CA THR A 118 5.99 7.92 -9.27
C THR A 118 7.39 7.42 -8.94
N PHE A 119 7.92 6.53 -9.78
CA PHE A 119 9.30 6.05 -9.65
C PHE A 119 10.27 7.21 -9.48
N HIS A 120 10.19 8.22 -10.35
CA HIS A 120 11.07 9.41 -10.29
C HIS A 120 10.93 10.18 -8.98
N SER A 121 9.71 10.40 -8.50
CA SER A 121 9.50 11.17 -7.26
C SER A 121 10.02 10.43 -6.03
N VAL A 122 9.84 9.11 -5.98
CA VAL A 122 10.32 8.26 -4.89
C VAL A 122 11.84 8.18 -4.91
N CYS A 123 12.43 7.88 -6.08
CA CYS A 123 13.90 7.84 -6.21
C CYS A 123 14.54 9.19 -5.90
N GLY A 124 13.91 10.30 -6.31
CA GLY A 124 14.38 11.65 -5.97
C GLY A 124 14.39 11.91 -4.46
N LYS A 125 13.38 11.45 -3.73
CA LYS A 125 13.34 11.53 -2.25
C LYS A 125 14.44 10.68 -1.61
N ILE A 126 14.66 9.46 -2.09
CA ILE A 126 15.71 8.55 -1.59
C ILE A 126 17.08 9.18 -1.83
N LEU A 127 17.34 9.69 -3.03
CA LEU A 127 18.60 10.36 -3.37
C LEU A 127 18.85 11.61 -2.52
N ARG A 128 17.84 12.43 -2.26
CA ARG A 128 17.99 13.59 -1.39
C ARG A 128 18.32 13.22 0.05
N ARG A 129 17.88 12.06 0.50
CA ARG A 129 18.14 11.58 1.87
C ARG A 129 19.49 10.86 2.01
N TYR A 130 19.93 10.16 0.97
CA TYR A 130 21.08 9.25 1.04
C TYR A 130 22.13 9.51 -0.05
N GLY A 131 21.98 10.56 -0.85
CA GLY A 131 22.84 10.86 -1.99
C GLY A 131 24.27 11.24 -1.57
N ASP A 132 24.46 11.68 -0.31
CA ASP A 132 25.77 11.92 0.31
C ASP A 132 26.68 10.69 0.24
N ARG A 133 26.11 9.49 0.38
CA ARG A 133 26.84 8.22 0.23
C ARG A 133 27.37 7.96 -1.18
N LEU A 134 26.82 8.66 -2.16
CA LEU A 134 27.22 8.62 -3.57
C LEU A 134 28.03 9.87 -3.98
N GLY A 135 28.35 10.75 -3.03
CA GLY A 135 29.09 11.99 -3.27
C GLY A 135 28.23 13.15 -3.78
N TYR A 136 26.90 13.04 -3.75
CA TYR A 136 26.00 14.14 -4.12
C TYR A 136 25.63 14.96 -2.89
N THR A 137 25.50 16.28 -3.07
CA THR A 137 24.92 17.16 -2.05
C THR A 137 23.38 17.03 -2.06
N SER A 138 22.72 17.39 -0.95
CA SER A 138 21.25 17.40 -0.85
C SER A 138 20.56 18.37 -1.84
N HIS A 139 21.33 19.29 -2.43
CA HIS A 139 20.87 20.36 -3.36
C HIS A 139 21.12 20.04 -4.83
N PHE A 140 21.30 18.75 -5.19
CA PHE A 140 21.46 18.38 -6.59
C PHE A 140 20.18 18.68 -7.41
N THR A 141 20.38 19.07 -8.67
CA THR A 141 19.32 19.30 -9.64
C THR A 141 19.07 18.01 -10.43
N ILE A 142 17.80 17.68 -10.63
CA ILE A 142 17.38 16.60 -11.51
C ILE A 142 17.02 17.22 -12.85
N TYR A 143 17.76 16.89 -13.90
CA TYR A 143 17.48 17.32 -15.26
C TYR A 143 16.49 16.38 -15.93
N ASP A 144 15.47 16.95 -16.55
CA ASP A 144 14.58 16.21 -17.44
C ASP A 144 15.20 16.05 -18.85
N THR A 145 14.46 15.38 -19.75
CA THR A 145 14.94 15.12 -21.11
C THR A 145 15.14 16.41 -21.91
N ASP A 146 14.34 17.45 -21.66
CA ASP A 146 14.45 18.74 -22.36
C ASP A 146 15.63 19.56 -21.81
N ASP A 147 15.86 19.51 -20.50
CA ASP A 147 17.05 20.09 -19.88
C ASP A 147 18.34 19.47 -20.42
N GLN A 148 18.35 18.12 -20.56
CA GLN A 148 19.49 17.40 -21.14
C GLN A 148 19.77 17.82 -22.58
N ARG A 149 18.72 18.01 -23.40
CA ARG A 149 18.89 18.49 -24.80
C ARG A 149 19.41 19.91 -24.90
N ARG A 150 19.13 20.76 -23.91
CA ARG A 150 19.65 22.16 -23.89
C ARG A 150 21.10 22.25 -23.47
N LEU A 151 21.60 21.24 -22.75
CA LEU A 151 22.98 21.17 -22.26
C LEU A 151 23.95 20.50 -23.26
N MET A 152 23.43 19.78 -24.25
CA MET A 152 24.20 19.22 -25.37
C MET A 152 24.21 20.15 -26.57
#